data_4c36ca90d17e1bd66441c3e8984c259d
#
_entry.id   4c36ca90d17e1bd66441c3e8984c259d
#
_cell.length_a   1.000
_cell.length_b   1.000
_cell.length_c   1.000
_cell.angle_alpha   90.00
_cell.angle_beta   90.00
_cell.angle_gamma   90.00
#
_symmetry.space_group_name_H-M   'P 1'
#
loop_
_entity.id
_entity.type
_entity.pdbx_description
1 polymer ?
#
loop_
_entity_poly.entity_id
_entity_poly.type
_entity_poly.pdbx_seq_one_letter_code
_entity_poly.pdbx_strand_id
1 'polypeptide(L)'
;NRYIYEGVDADHTQQTPQSVLEKTDLGMFLELQLKSLRPEVVKVVCENQLYENVALVTDDTMADKLVKSQLNGIVKAAIEAGMPVEKAIYCATWTPARRMHLDDRGMIAPGKIADFALLESLKDMQPVMVFKKGCCVYEKGALEKGQADMQAEIQEQRSLSVGDFPEHFYHSVQCREAEKEDFQIKAEDPSAAFAEVNVIKISDFGTATTPVKKRLSIKNGNICWKEAGLSLAV
;
A
#
# COMPACT_ATOMS: atom_id res chain seq x y z
N ASN A 1 -17.61 11.94 13.87
CA ASN A 1 -17.00 13.29 13.84
C ASN A 1 -16.04 13.55 15.00
N ARG A 2 -15.93 12.62 15.99
CA ARG A 2 -14.98 12.73 17.10
C ARG A 2 -13.53 12.78 16.61
N TYR A 3 -13.17 11.98 15.61
CA TYR A 3 -11.81 11.96 15.05
C TYR A 3 -11.36 13.33 14.53
N ILE A 4 -12.24 14.04 13.82
CA ILE A 4 -11.94 15.37 13.27
C ILE A 4 -11.79 16.38 14.40
N TYR A 5 -12.64 16.28 15.42
CA TYR A 5 -12.52 17.12 16.62
C TYR A 5 -11.18 16.90 17.35
N GLU A 6 -10.67 15.67 17.35
CA GLU A 6 -9.36 15.32 17.95
C GLU A 6 -8.18 15.62 17.01
N GLY A 7 -8.43 16.25 15.83
CA GLY A 7 -7.39 16.70 14.92
C GLY A 7 -7.03 15.73 13.80
N VAL A 8 -7.76 14.64 13.62
CA VAL A 8 -7.56 13.74 12.48
C VAL A 8 -8.21 14.36 11.24
N ASP A 9 -7.41 14.75 10.26
CA ASP A 9 -7.86 15.48 9.08
C ASP A 9 -7.59 14.76 7.74
N ALA A 10 -7.03 13.56 7.77
CA ALA A 10 -6.78 12.73 6.57
C ALA A 10 -7.13 11.27 6.80
N ASP A 11 -7.40 10.54 5.71
CA ASP A 11 -7.69 9.13 5.74
C ASP A 11 -7.25 8.42 4.45
N HIS A 12 -6.58 7.27 4.58
CA HIS A 12 -6.11 6.42 3.49
C HIS A 12 -6.74 5.03 3.47
N THR A 13 -7.75 4.77 4.29
CA THR A 13 -8.44 3.48 4.32
C THR A 13 -9.16 3.20 3.01
N GLN A 14 -9.59 1.96 2.80
CA GLN A 14 -10.38 1.65 1.62
C GLN A 14 -11.70 2.43 1.62
N GLN A 15 -11.91 3.20 0.56
CA GLN A 15 -13.08 4.06 0.43
C GLN A 15 -14.26 3.36 -0.26
N THR A 16 -15.45 3.80 0.10
CA THR A 16 -16.70 3.57 -0.62
C THR A 16 -17.23 4.90 -1.15
N PRO A 17 -18.16 4.93 -2.14
CA PRO A 17 -18.79 6.17 -2.60
C PRO A 17 -19.33 7.01 -1.45
N GLN A 18 -20.04 6.38 -0.54
CA GLN A 18 -20.62 7.04 0.63
C GLN A 18 -19.54 7.61 1.56
N SER A 19 -18.49 6.85 1.85
CA SER A 19 -17.42 7.30 2.75
C SER A 19 -16.62 8.48 2.18
N VAL A 20 -16.48 8.57 0.86
CA VAL A 20 -15.85 9.71 0.20
C VAL A 20 -16.65 10.99 0.50
N LEU A 21 -17.97 10.98 0.24
CA LEU A 21 -18.83 12.13 0.49
C LEU A 21 -18.83 12.54 1.97
N GLU A 22 -19.09 11.57 2.86
CA GLU A 22 -19.15 11.86 4.30
C GLU A 22 -17.84 12.45 4.85
N LYS A 23 -16.69 11.96 4.40
CA LYS A 23 -15.39 12.44 4.88
C LYS A 23 -15.04 13.80 4.30
N THR A 24 -15.27 14.01 2.99
CA THR A 24 -14.97 15.30 2.35
C THR A 24 -15.92 16.40 2.82
N ASP A 25 -17.19 16.11 3.06
CA ASP A 25 -18.16 17.05 3.66
C ASP A 25 -17.73 17.49 5.07
N LEU A 26 -16.99 16.65 5.76
CA LEU A 26 -16.42 16.96 7.08
C LEU A 26 -15.04 17.65 7.00
N GLY A 27 -14.55 17.92 5.80
CA GLY A 27 -13.26 18.58 5.57
C GLY A 27 -12.05 17.63 5.65
N MET A 28 -12.23 16.31 5.66
CA MET A 28 -11.12 15.37 5.62
C MET A 28 -10.49 15.33 4.24
N PHE A 29 -9.17 15.18 4.23
CA PHE A 29 -8.40 14.89 3.03
C PHE A 29 -8.34 13.37 2.81
N LEU A 30 -8.50 12.92 1.56
CA LEU A 30 -8.49 11.50 1.22
C LEU A 30 -7.26 11.11 0.41
N GLU A 31 -6.62 10.03 0.80
CA GLU A 31 -5.49 9.43 0.12
C GLU A 31 -5.94 8.11 -0.52
N LEU A 32 -6.19 8.14 -1.84
CA LEU A 32 -6.72 7.00 -2.57
C LEU A 32 -5.61 6.08 -3.04
N GLN A 33 -5.59 4.90 -2.48
CA GLN A 33 -4.74 3.77 -2.87
C GLN A 33 -5.43 2.92 -3.96
N LEU A 34 -4.70 1.99 -4.56
CA LEU A 34 -5.21 1.09 -5.60
C LEU A 34 -6.52 0.39 -5.20
N LYS A 35 -6.64 -0.05 -3.95
CA LYS A 35 -7.85 -0.73 -3.43
C LYS A 35 -9.11 0.15 -3.42
N SER A 36 -8.94 1.48 -3.48
CA SER A 36 -10.04 2.45 -3.52
C SER A 36 -10.37 2.94 -4.95
N LEU A 37 -9.51 2.66 -5.93
CA LEU A 37 -9.68 3.13 -7.33
C LEU A 37 -10.65 2.24 -8.11
N ARG A 38 -11.90 2.21 -7.65
CA ARG A 38 -13.00 1.52 -8.32
C ARG A 38 -13.85 2.54 -9.08
N PRO A 39 -14.48 2.16 -10.22
CA PRO A 39 -15.26 3.08 -11.04
C PRO A 39 -16.30 3.89 -10.24
N GLU A 40 -16.99 3.25 -9.30
CA GLU A 40 -18.01 3.90 -8.49
C GLU A 40 -17.43 4.94 -7.50
N VAL A 41 -16.21 4.73 -6.99
CA VAL A 41 -15.53 5.69 -6.11
C VAL A 41 -14.99 6.86 -6.92
N VAL A 42 -14.30 6.56 -8.03
CA VAL A 42 -13.75 7.57 -8.94
C VAL A 42 -14.85 8.45 -9.53
N LYS A 43 -16.00 7.86 -9.87
CA LYS A 43 -17.18 8.61 -10.34
C LYS A 43 -17.60 9.67 -9.33
N VAL A 44 -17.71 9.33 -8.05
CA VAL A 44 -18.09 10.30 -7.00
C VAL A 44 -17.07 11.44 -6.89
N VAL A 45 -15.78 11.13 -6.94
CA VAL A 45 -14.71 12.13 -6.93
C VAL A 45 -14.86 13.10 -8.11
N CYS A 46 -15.13 12.58 -9.31
CA CYS A 46 -15.27 13.39 -10.54
C CYS A 46 -16.54 14.23 -10.54
N GLU A 47 -17.69 13.64 -10.20
CA GLU A 47 -18.98 14.32 -10.20
C GLU A 47 -19.03 15.47 -9.18
N ASN A 48 -18.36 15.33 -8.05
CA ASN A 48 -18.29 16.37 -7.01
C ASN A 48 -17.02 17.23 -7.09
N GLN A 49 -16.19 17.04 -8.12
CA GLN A 49 -14.95 17.81 -8.37
C GLN A 49 -13.99 17.84 -7.18
N LEU A 50 -13.86 16.73 -6.45
CA LEU A 50 -13.09 16.63 -5.20
C LEU A 50 -11.57 16.56 -5.41
N TYR A 51 -11.04 17.08 -6.50
CA TYR A 51 -9.63 16.96 -6.89
C TYR A 51 -8.66 17.69 -5.95
N GLU A 52 -9.15 18.69 -5.21
CA GLU A 52 -8.36 19.40 -4.19
C GLU A 52 -8.32 18.66 -2.85
N ASN A 53 -9.24 17.71 -2.65
CA ASN A 53 -9.41 16.96 -1.39
C ASN A 53 -8.91 15.53 -1.50
N VAL A 54 -8.40 15.12 -2.67
CA VAL A 54 -8.01 13.75 -2.96
C VAL A 54 -6.61 13.68 -3.53
N ALA A 55 -5.72 12.92 -2.89
CA ALA A 55 -4.43 12.52 -3.45
C ALA A 55 -4.43 11.06 -3.88
N LEU A 56 -3.70 10.76 -4.95
CA LEU A 56 -3.38 9.38 -5.35
C LEU A 56 -2.07 8.96 -4.68
N VAL A 57 -2.07 7.83 -3.99
CA VAL A 57 -0.94 7.35 -3.19
C VAL A 57 -0.68 5.86 -3.41
N THR A 58 0.55 5.43 -3.17
CA THR A 58 0.94 4.02 -3.25
C THR A 58 0.66 3.27 -1.95
N ASP A 59 0.84 3.94 -0.80
CA ASP A 59 0.83 3.33 0.54
C ASP A 59 1.85 2.17 0.66
N ASP A 60 1.64 1.25 1.57
CA ASP A 60 2.46 0.05 1.76
C ASP A 60 2.39 -0.86 0.54
N THR A 61 3.40 -0.79 -0.29
CA THR A 61 3.50 -1.62 -1.49
C THR A 61 4.64 -2.60 -1.34
N MET A 62 4.34 -3.88 -1.47
CA MET A 62 5.33 -4.96 -1.41
C MET A 62 6.35 -4.83 -2.54
N ALA A 63 7.60 -5.23 -2.28
CA ALA A 63 8.71 -5.07 -3.22
C ALA A 63 8.45 -5.71 -4.60
N ASP A 64 7.78 -6.86 -4.65
CA ASP A 64 7.39 -7.54 -5.90
C ASP A 64 6.42 -6.74 -6.76
N LYS A 65 5.62 -5.88 -6.15
CA LYS A 65 4.69 -4.96 -6.82
C LYS A 65 5.41 -3.66 -7.23
N LEU A 66 6.27 -3.13 -6.38
CA LEU A 66 7.05 -1.91 -6.66
C LEU A 66 7.92 -2.06 -7.90
N VAL A 67 8.51 -3.24 -8.13
CA VAL A 67 9.29 -3.53 -9.35
C VAL A 67 8.47 -3.38 -10.63
N LYS A 68 7.16 -3.68 -10.56
CA LYS A 68 6.26 -3.62 -11.72
C LYS A 68 5.70 -2.22 -11.96
N SER A 69 5.41 -1.49 -10.89
CA SER A 69 4.75 -0.19 -10.97
C SER A 69 4.79 0.53 -9.63
N GLN A 70 4.89 1.84 -9.69
CA GLN A 70 4.82 2.73 -8.53
C GLN A 70 3.61 3.69 -8.66
N LEU A 71 3.78 4.98 -8.32
CA LEU A 71 2.71 5.98 -8.41
C LEU A 71 2.14 6.11 -9.83
N ASN A 72 2.96 5.93 -10.86
CA ASN A 72 2.50 5.92 -12.25
C ASN A 72 1.42 4.87 -12.53
N GLY A 73 1.52 3.70 -11.90
CA GLY A 73 0.48 2.67 -11.99
C GLY A 73 -0.80 3.02 -11.23
N ILE A 74 -0.70 3.75 -10.12
CA ILE A 74 -1.86 4.26 -9.40
C ILE A 74 -2.58 5.30 -10.25
N VAL A 75 -1.84 6.22 -10.90
CA VAL A 75 -2.41 7.20 -11.85
C VAL A 75 -3.10 6.49 -13.01
N LYS A 76 -2.46 5.47 -13.60
CA LYS A 76 -3.06 4.64 -14.66
C LYS A 76 -4.36 3.99 -14.20
N ALA A 77 -4.37 3.37 -13.01
CA ALA A 77 -5.57 2.74 -12.46
C ALA A 77 -6.71 3.75 -12.22
N ALA A 78 -6.39 4.96 -11.79
CA ALA A 78 -7.40 6.04 -11.64
C ALA A 78 -8.01 6.43 -13.00
N ILE A 79 -7.18 6.53 -14.04
CA ILE A 79 -7.64 6.81 -15.42
C ILE A 79 -8.52 5.67 -15.94
N GLU A 80 -8.10 4.43 -15.77
CA GLU A 80 -8.88 3.24 -16.16
C GLU A 80 -10.22 3.14 -15.41
N ALA A 81 -10.26 3.63 -14.16
CA ALA A 81 -11.49 3.73 -13.38
C ALA A 81 -12.40 4.90 -13.78
N GLY A 82 -11.98 5.75 -14.73
CA GLY A 82 -12.78 6.83 -15.30
C GLY A 82 -12.38 8.26 -14.90
N MET A 83 -11.26 8.45 -14.22
CA MET A 83 -10.76 9.80 -13.91
C MET A 83 -10.14 10.43 -15.19
N PRO A 84 -10.45 11.70 -15.51
CA PRO A 84 -9.75 12.40 -16.59
C PRO A 84 -8.24 12.43 -16.35
N VAL A 85 -7.46 12.27 -17.43
CA VAL A 85 -6.00 12.11 -17.34
C VAL A 85 -5.33 13.27 -16.60
N GLU A 86 -5.70 14.50 -16.95
CA GLU A 86 -5.17 15.71 -16.32
C GLU A 86 -5.54 15.80 -14.83
N LYS A 87 -6.70 15.27 -14.44
CA LYS A 87 -7.15 15.24 -13.04
C LYS A 87 -6.42 14.16 -12.24
N ALA A 88 -6.19 13.01 -12.85
CA ALA A 88 -5.38 11.95 -12.21
C ALA A 88 -3.94 12.42 -11.96
N ILE A 89 -3.31 13.08 -12.94
CA ILE A 89 -1.99 13.69 -12.77
C ILE A 89 -2.03 14.78 -11.70
N TYR A 90 -3.05 15.63 -11.71
CA TYR A 90 -3.23 16.69 -10.71
C TYR A 90 -3.31 16.13 -9.28
N CYS A 91 -4.13 15.10 -9.06
CA CYS A 91 -4.27 14.42 -7.77
C CYS A 91 -3.01 13.63 -7.35
N ALA A 92 -2.10 13.34 -8.28
CA ALA A 92 -0.83 12.66 -7.99
C ALA A 92 0.36 13.62 -7.80
N THR A 93 0.21 14.91 -8.14
CA THR A 93 1.31 15.89 -8.15
C THR A 93 0.99 17.15 -7.35
N TRP A 94 0.07 17.96 -7.85
CA TRP A 94 -0.25 19.26 -7.25
C TRP A 94 -0.99 19.13 -5.92
N THR A 95 -2.04 18.34 -5.86
CA THR A 95 -2.85 18.17 -4.64
C THR A 95 -2.02 17.67 -3.45
N PRO A 96 -1.20 16.58 -3.58
CA PRO A 96 -0.35 16.16 -2.47
C PRO A 96 0.75 17.17 -2.13
N ALA A 97 1.32 17.88 -3.11
CA ALA A 97 2.31 18.92 -2.84
C ALA A 97 1.72 20.06 -2.00
N ARG A 98 0.52 20.53 -2.33
CA ARG A 98 -0.21 21.52 -1.52
C ARG A 98 -0.53 21.00 -0.12
N ARG A 99 -1.03 19.79 -0.02
CA ARG A 99 -1.35 19.16 1.28
C ARG A 99 -0.14 19.12 2.21
N MET A 100 1.02 18.85 1.66
CA MET A 100 2.30 18.75 2.39
C MET A 100 3.05 20.08 2.50
N HIS A 101 2.44 21.21 2.07
CA HIS A 101 3.07 22.53 2.05
C HIS A 101 4.41 22.56 1.28
N LEU A 102 4.50 21.79 0.19
CA LEU A 102 5.65 21.76 -0.71
C LEU A 102 5.46 22.79 -1.84
N ASP A 103 5.58 24.05 -1.51
CA ASP A 103 5.27 25.16 -2.43
C ASP A 103 6.24 25.30 -3.61
N ASP A 104 7.39 24.62 -3.55
CA ASP A 104 8.43 24.63 -4.58
C ASP A 104 8.27 23.56 -5.66
N ARG A 105 7.24 22.73 -5.61
CA ARG A 105 7.02 21.59 -6.54
C ARG A 105 5.54 21.28 -6.79
N GLY A 106 5.25 20.15 -7.44
CA GLY A 106 3.90 19.69 -7.75
C GLY A 106 3.36 20.19 -9.09
N MET A 107 4.07 21.11 -9.76
CA MET A 107 3.74 21.60 -11.10
C MET A 107 4.99 22.04 -11.85
N ILE A 108 4.91 22.11 -13.17
CA ILE A 108 5.93 22.69 -14.04
C ILE A 108 5.61 24.18 -14.21
N ALA A 109 6.34 25.05 -13.51
CA ALA A 109 6.17 26.49 -13.57
C ALA A 109 7.47 27.23 -13.21
N PRO A 110 7.65 28.50 -13.65
CA PRO A 110 8.79 29.31 -13.24
C PRO A 110 8.89 29.40 -11.72
N GLY A 111 10.10 29.24 -11.19
CA GLY A 111 10.39 29.27 -9.76
C GLY A 111 10.15 27.95 -9.01
N LYS A 112 9.67 26.91 -9.69
CA LYS A 112 9.53 25.56 -9.12
C LYS A 112 10.77 24.72 -9.38
N ILE A 113 11.02 23.75 -8.51
CA ILE A 113 12.07 22.75 -8.71
C ILE A 113 11.75 21.92 -9.96
N ALA A 114 12.75 21.72 -10.80
CA ALA A 114 12.62 20.92 -12.03
C ALA A 114 12.61 19.41 -11.73
N ASP A 115 11.57 18.97 -11.04
CA ASP A 115 11.24 17.57 -10.79
C ASP A 115 10.09 17.18 -11.73
N PHE A 116 10.37 16.40 -12.79
CA PHE A 116 9.35 16.00 -13.77
C PHE A 116 9.72 14.70 -14.47
N ALA A 117 8.71 14.06 -15.06
CA ALA A 117 8.87 12.87 -15.88
C ALA A 117 8.39 13.15 -17.30
N LEU A 118 9.11 12.64 -18.29
CA LEU A 118 8.66 12.53 -19.68
C LEU A 118 8.03 11.16 -19.88
N LEU A 119 6.81 11.13 -20.41
CA LEU A 119 6.06 9.91 -20.68
C LEU A 119 6.01 9.69 -22.18
N GLU A 120 6.15 8.43 -22.60
CA GLU A 120 5.96 8.05 -24.01
C GLU A 120 4.49 8.15 -24.43
N SER A 121 3.59 7.81 -23.49
CA SER A 121 2.15 7.80 -23.71
C SER A 121 1.41 8.06 -22.38
N LEU A 122 0.37 8.88 -22.45
CA LEU A 122 -0.54 9.08 -21.33
C LEU A 122 -1.43 7.86 -21.05
N LYS A 123 -1.50 6.91 -22.01
CA LYS A 123 -2.25 5.67 -21.84
C LYS A 123 -1.53 4.70 -20.90
N ASP A 124 -0.22 4.59 -21.07
CA ASP A 124 0.56 3.59 -20.34
C ASP A 124 1.22 4.15 -19.09
N MET A 125 1.30 5.48 -18.98
CA MET A 125 1.89 6.21 -17.85
C MET A 125 3.33 5.75 -17.52
N GLN A 126 4.05 5.23 -18.52
CA GLN A 126 5.43 4.79 -18.33
C GLN A 126 6.40 5.91 -18.62
N PRO A 127 7.31 6.25 -17.68
CA PRO A 127 8.31 7.27 -17.92
C PRO A 127 9.38 6.76 -18.88
N VAL A 128 9.79 7.63 -19.80
CA VAL A 128 10.98 7.43 -20.66
C VAL A 128 12.18 8.17 -20.09
N MET A 129 11.95 9.27 -19.40
CA MET A 129 12.99 10.00 -18.65
C MET A 129 12.41 10.57 -17.37
N VAL A 130 13.21 10.65 -16.32
CA VAL A 130 12.85 11.30 -15.05
C VAL A 130 13.94 12.29 -14.68
N PHE A 131 13.53 13.49 -14.32
CA PHE A 131 14.40 14.57 -13.88
C PHE A 131 14.17 14.91 -12.42
N LYS A 132 15.24 15.07 -11.68
CA LYS A 132 15.28 15.50 -10.29
C LYS A 132 16.18 16.71 -10.16
N LYS A 133 15.63 17.84 -9.71
CA LYS A 133 16.35 19.12 -9.63
C LYS A 133 17.04 19.48 -10.96
N GLY A 134 16.41 19.21 -12.09
CA GLY A 134 16.95 19.47 -13.42
C GLY A 134 17.96 18.44 -13.94
N CYS A 135 18.39 17.47 -13.12
CA CYS A 135 19.28 16.39 -13.54
C CYS A 135 18.47 15.17 -13.98
N CYS A 136 18.83 14.56 -15.13
CA CYS A 136 18.25 13.30 -15.54
C CYS A 136 18.73 12.18 -14.62
N VAL A 137 17.79 11.52 -13.93
CA VAL A 137 18.08 10.43 -12.97
C VAL A 137 17.60 9.07 -13.47
N TYR A 138 16.82 9.06 -14.54
CA TYR A 138 16.37 7.85 -15.21
C TYR A 138 16.17 8.11 -16.70
N GLU A 139 16.63 7.18 -17.53
CA GLU A 139 16.38 7.15 -18.95
C GLU A 139 16.09 5.70 -19.37
N LYS A 140 14.98 5.49 -20.10
CA LYS A 140 14.57 4.18 -20.58
C LYS A 140 15.63 3.61 -21.53
N GLY A 141 16.11 2.41 -21.26
CA GLY A 141 17.20 1.77 -22.04
C GLY A 141 18.61 2.08 -21.57
N ALA A 142 18.84 3.13 -20.79
CA ALA A 142 20.15 3.38 -20.18
C ALA A 142 20.52 2.35 -19.10
N LEU A 143 19.50 1.78 -18.45
CA LEU A 143 19.66 0.70 -17.46
C LEU A 143 20.21 -0.60 -18.05
N GLU A 144 19.99 -0.88 -19.34
CA GLU A 144 20.57 -2.06 -19.97
C GLU A 144 22.11 -1.96 -20.10
N LYS A 145 22.64 -0.72 -20.20
CA LYS A 145 24.08 -0.48 -20.22
C LYS A 145 24.66 -0.33 -18.81
N GLY A 146 23.91 0.23 -17.86
CA GLY A 146 24.37 0.45 -16.47
C GLY A 146 24.05 -0.70 -15.51
N GLN A 147 23.27 -1.71 -15.94
CA GLN A 147 22.98 -2.85 -15.07
C GLN A 147 24.23 -3.68 -14.74
N ALA A 148 25.18 -3.79 -15.67
CA ALA A 148 26.45 -4.46 -15.41
C ALA A 148 27.29 -3.67 -14.40
N ASP A 149 27.37 -2.35 -14.58
CA ASP A 149 28.17 -1.47 -13.70
C ASP A 149 27.49 -1.32 -12.32
N MET A 150 26.17 -1.18 -12.27
CA MET A 150 25.40 -1.10 -11.03
C MET A 150 25.32 -2.45 -10.30
N GLN A 151 25.29 -3.57 -11.01
CA GLN A 151 25.41 -4.90 -10.39
C GLN A 151 26.82 -5.13 -9.82
N ALA A 152 27.85 -4.60 -10.48
CA ALA A 152 29.21 -4.62 -9.95
C ALA A 152 29.33 -3.73 -8.70
N GLU A 153 28.80 -2.51 -8.72
CA GLU A 153 28.75 -1.60 -7.56
C GLU A 153 27.89 -2.15 -6.41
N ILE A 154 26.73 -2.76 -6.70
CA ILE A 154 25.91 -3.44 -5.69
C ILE A 154 26.61 -4.69 -5.15
N GLN A 155 27.36 -5.39 -5.98
CA GLN A 155 28.16 -6.55 -5.56
C GLN A 155 29.35 -6.10 -4.71
N GLU A 156 29.97 -5.00 -5.04
CA GLU A 156 31.04 -4.36 -4.27
C GLU A 156 30.49 -3.75 -2.96
N GLN A 157 29.32 -3.11 -2.99
CA GLN A 157 28.62 -2.64 -1.78
C GLN A 157 28.02 -3.78 -0.93
N ARG A 158 27.70 -4.94 -1.52
CA ARG A 158 27.33 -6.14 -0.75
C ARG A 158 28.53 -6.82 -0.12
N SER A 159 29.73 -6.58 -0.63
CA SER A 159 30.99 -6.99 0.02
C SER A 159 31.44 -5.99 1.13
N LEU A 160 30.92 -4.76 1.10
CA LEU A 160 30.88 -3.91 2.28
C LEU A 160 29.82 -4.51 3.19
N SER A 161 30.24 -5.29 4.16
CA SER A 161 29.42 -5.89 5.20
C SER A 161 28.25 -4.96 5.54
N VAL A 162 27.05 -5.46 5.53
CA VAL A 162 25.91 -4.84 6.24
C VAL A 162 26.51 -4.31 7.54
N GLY A 163 26.61 -2.98 7.67
CA GLY A 163 27.45 -2.37 8.69
C GLY A 163 27.22 -3.06 10.01
N ASP A 164 28.29 -3.45 10.69
CA ASP A 164 28.21 -4.20 11.94
C ASP A 164 27.31 -3.45 12.91
N PHE A 165 26.04 -3.85 12.92
CA PHE A 165 25.14 -3.37 13.94
C PHE A 165 25.67 -3.86 15.29
N PRO A 166 25.56 -3.07 16.36
CA PRO A 166 25.91 -3.52 17.69
C PRO A 166 25.27 -4.88 17.99
N GLU A 167 26.01 -5.79 18.61
CA GLU A 167 25.58 -7.20 18.78
C GLU A 167 24.18 -7.31 19.43
N HIS A 168 23.83 -6.39 20.34
CA HIS A 168 22.51 -6.33 20.95
C HIS A 168 21.37 -6.07 19.96
N PHE A 169 21.66 -5.57 18.75
CA PHE A 169 20.67 -5.34 17.71
C PHE A 169 20.17 -6.66 17.11
N TYR A 170 21.05 -7.68 17.01
CA TYR A 170 20.70 -9.00 16.48
C TYR A 170 19.93 -9.85 17.49
N HIS A 171 19.92 -9.44 18.76
CA HIS A 171 19.25 -10.14 19.85
C HIS A 171 18.18 -9.26 20.53
N SER A 172 17.65 -8.27 19.81
CA SER A 172 16.63 -7.34 20.32
C SER A 172 15.29 -8.02 20.60
N VAL A 173 14.97 -9.09 19.90
CA VAL A 173 13.80 -9.92 20.15
C VAL A 173 14.24 -11.24 20.75
N GLN A 174 13.94 -11.42 22.04
CA GLN A 174 14.21 -12.67 22.76
C GLN A 174 12.91 -13.47 22.82
N CYS A 175 12.82 -14.51 22.02
CA CYS A 175 11.76 -15.50 22.11
C CYS A 175 12.40 -16.89 22.24
N ARG A 176 11.74 -17.79 22.94
CA ARG A 176 12.15 -19.19 22.94
C ARG A 176 11.93 -19.78 21.55
N GLU A 177 12.68 -20.79 21.24
CA GLU A 177 12.46 -21.57 20.02
C GLU A 177 11.02 -22.17 20.03
N ALA A 178 10.31 -22.03 18.91
CA ALA A 178 8.94 -22.52 18.81
C ALA A 178 8.94 -24.03 18.58
N GLU A 179 8.20 -24.75 19.40
CA GLU A 179 8.03 -26.19 19.30
C GLU A 179 6.69 -26.53 18.60
N LYS A 180 6.55 -27.81 18.15
CA LYS A 180 5.30 -28.24 17.48
C LYS A 180 4.08 -28.11 18.38
N GLU A 181 4.28 -28.24 19.68
CA GLU A 181 3.24 -28.16 20.72
C GLU A 181 2.65 -26.75 20.85
N ASP A 182 3.43 -25.72 20.54
CA ASP A 182 2.97 -24.32 20.54
C ASP A 182 1.89 -24.05 19.49
N PHE A 183 1.87 -24.86 18.45
CA PHE A 183 0.89 -24.76 17.37
C PHE A 183 -0.28 -25.73 17.52
N GLN A 184 -0.42 -26.38 18.66
CA GLN A 184 -1.52 -27.29 18.98
C GLN A 184 -2.58 -26.54 19.80
N ILE A 185 -3.82 -26.54 19.29
CA ILE A 185 -4.96 -26.02 20.04
C ILE A 185 -5.66 -27.20 20.70
N LYS A 186 -5.56 -27.31 22.01
CA LYS A 186 -6.24 -28.35 22.80
C LYS A 186 -7.73 -28.07 22.84
N ALA A 187 -8.52 -29.11 22.67
CA ALA A 187 -9.95 -29.03 22.86
C ALA A 187 -10.31 -28.96 24.36
N GLU A 188 -11.31 -28.17 24.72
CA GLU A 188 -11.83 -28.12 26.11
C GLU A 188 -12.37 -29.48 26.54
N ASP A 189 -13.08 -30.20 25.63
CA ASP A 189 -13.45 -31.58 25.80
C ASP A 189 -12.70 -32.47 24.80
N PRO A 190 -11.63 -33.15 25.23
CA PRO A 190 -10.83 -34.02 24.37
C PRO A 190 -11.59 -35.24 23.85
N SER A 191 -12.70 -35.60 24.46
CA SER A 191 -13.53 -36.78 24.08
C SER A 191 -14.55 -36.42 23.01
N ALA A 192 -14.83 -35.13 22.80
CA ALA A 192 -15.79 -34.70 21.78
C ALA A 192 -15.23 -34.94 20.37
N ALA A 193 -16.14 -35.25 19.44
CA ALA A 193 -15.76 -35.42 18.03
C ALA A 193 -15.46 -34.07 17.31
N PHE A 194 -16.05 -32.99 17.80
CA PHE A 194 -15.96 -31.65 17.20
C PHE A 194 -15.93 -30.57 18.28
N ALA A 195 -15.26 -29.44 17.96
CA ALA A 195 -15.35 -28.21 18.74
C ALA A 195 -15.86 -27.07 17.85
N GLU A 196 -16.59 -26.13 18.44
CA GLU A 196 -16.93 -24.86 17.82
C GLU A 196 -15.86 -23.84 18.19
N VAL A 197 -15.21 -23.26 17.20
CA VAL A 197 -14.11 -22.30 17.38
C VAL A 197 -14.44 -20.96 16.73
N ASN A 198 -13.95 -19.88 17.32
CA ASN A 198 -13.99 -18.55 16.72
C ASN A 198 -12.85 -18.43 15.70
N VAL A 199 -13.20 -18.06 14.48
CA VAL A 199 -12.26 -17.85 13.36
C VAL A 199 -12.44 -16.43 12.84
N ILE A 200 -11.34 -15.77 12.52
CA ILE A 200 -11.37 -14.48 11.84
C ILE A 200 -11.39 -14.75 10.33
N LYS A 201 -12.51 -14.40 9.69
CA LYS A 201 -12.60 -14.40 8.23
C LYS A 201 -12.05 -13.08 7.71
N ILE A 202 -10.97 -13.15 6.91
CA ILE A 202 -10.41 -12.00 6.22
C ILE A 202 -11.17 -11.85 4.90
N SER A 203 -11.55 -10.62 4.55
CA SER A 203 -12.16 -10.31 3.26
C SER A 203 -11.18 -10.55 2.12
N ASP A 204 -11.65 -11.10 1.00
CA ASP A 204 -10.85 -11.26 -0.22
C ASP A 204 -10.41 -9.92 -0.79
N PHE A 205 -11.16 -8.86 -0.50
CA PHE A 205 -10.91 -7.49 -0.94
C PHE A 205 -10.98 -6.55 0.26
N GLY A 206 -9.81 -6.02 0.65
CA GLY A 206 -9.70 -5.00 1.70
C GLY A 206 -9.21 -5.54 3.05
N THR A 207 -9.32 -4.70 4.07
CA THR A 207 -8.82 -4.94 5.43
C THR A 207 -9.91 -5.37 6.41
N ALA A 208 -11.13 -5.57 5.92
CA ALA A 208 -12.24 -5.96 6.78
C ALA A 208 -12.09 -7.41 7.25
N THR A 209 -12.27 -7.60 8.54
CA THR A 209 -12.31 -8.92 9.17
C THR A 209 -13.67 -9.15 9.83
N THR A 210 -14.15 -10.38 9.81
CA THR A 210 -15.41 -10.73 10.44
C THR A 210 -15.21 -11.96 11.31
N PRO A 211 -15.61 -11.93 12.59
CA PRO A 211 -15.59 -13.13 13.41
C PRO A 211 -16.68 -14.09 12.93
N VAL A 212 -16.32 -15.33 12.74
CA VAL A 212 -17.24 -16.42 12.37
C VAL A 212 -16.98 -17.63 13.24
N LYS A 213 -18.02 -18.41 13.52
CA LYS A 213 -17.88 -19.69 14.20
C LYS A 213 -17.72 -20.80 13.19
N LYS A 214 -16.75 -21.67 13.41
CA LYS A 214 -16.54 -22.89 12.61
C LYS A 214 -16.53 -24.12 13.50
N ARG A 215 -17.13 -25.16 13.02
CA ARG A 215 -17.09 -26.49 13.64
C ARG A 215 -15.91 -27.27 13.07
N LEU A 216 -14.94 -27.60 13.92
CA LEU A 216 -13.71 -28.31 13.55
C LEU A 216 -13.66 -29.67 14.25
N SER A 217 -13.08 -30.66 13.57
CA SER A 217 -12.86 -31.99 14.14
C SER A 217 -11.80 -31.96 15.23
N ILE A 218 -11.94 -32.87 16.20
CA ILE A 218 -10.94 -33.11 17.25
C ILE A 218 -10.28 -34.45 16.98
N LYS A 219 -8.94 -34.50 17.01
CA LYS A 219 -8.15 -35.72 16.92
C LYS A 219 -7.09 -35.73 18.02
N ASN A 220 -7.05 -36.81 18.80
CA ASN A 220 -6.12 -36.95 19.93
C ASN A 220 -6.14 -35.75 20.89
N GLY A 221 -7.35 -35.23 21.17
CA GLY A 221 -7.57 -34.10 22.06
C GLY A 221 -7.20 -32.73 21.47
N ASN A 222 -6.79 -32.64 20.20
CA ASN A 222 -6.41 -31.41 19.54
C ASN A 222 -7.41 -31.02 18.43
N ILE A 223 -7.62 -29.73 18.26
CA ILE A 223 -8.47 -29.17 17.18
C ILE A 223 -7.72 -29.22 15.86
N CYS A 224 -8.32 -29.82 14.83
CA CYS A 224 -7.72 -30.01 13.50
C CYS A 224 -7.91 -28.77 12.61
N TRP A 225 -7.28 -27.66 12.97
CA TRP A 225 -7.45 -26.40 12.25
C TRP A 225 -6.77 -26.40 10.86
N LYS A 226 -5.60 -27.07 10.70
CA LYS A 226 -4.91 -27.18 9.40
C LYS A 226 -5.73 -27.92 8.35
N GLU A 227 -6.40 -29.00 8.73
CA GLU A 227 -7.24 -29.78 7.83
C GLU A 227 -8.45 -28.98 7.32
N ALA A 228 -8.87 -27.96 8.06
CA ALA A 228 -9.93 -27.03 7.69
C ALA A 228 -9.45 -25.86 6.82
N GLY A 229 -8.19 -25.83 6.40
CA GLY A 229 -7.60 -24.76 5.59
C GLY A 229 -7.44 -23.45 6.35
N LEU A 230 -7.30 -23.52 7.68
CA LEU A 230 -7.09 -22.33 8.51
C LEU A 230 -5.61 -22.09 8.77
N SER A 231 -5.24 -20.86 9.03
CA SER A 231 -3.93 -20.44 9.54
C SER A 231 -4.07 -20.05 11.00
N LEU A 232 -3.04 -20.34 11.79
CA LEU A 232 -2.93 -19.89 13.16
C LEU A 232 -2.17 -18.57 13.18
N ALA A 233 -2.76 -17.53 13.76
CA ALA A 233 -2.06 -16.30 14.09
C ALA A 233 -1.41 -16.50 15.46
N VAL A 234 -0.09 -16.43 15.50
CA VAL A 234 0.74 -16.52 16.72
C VAL A 234 1.27 -15.14 17.05
#